data_8266308d82977caee7191cc7f96d3f49
#
_entry.id   8266308d82977caee7191cc7f96d3f49
#
_cell.length_a   1.000
_cell.length_b   1.000
_cell.length_c   1.000
_cell.angle_alpha   90.00
_cell.angle_beta   90.00
_cell.angle_gamma   90.00
#
_symmetry.space_group_name_H-M   'P 1'
#
loop_
_entity.id
_entity.type
_entity.pdbx_description
1 polymer ?
#
loop_
_entity_poly.entity_id
_entity_poly.type
_entity_poly.pdbx_seq_one_letter_code
_entity_poly.pdbx_strand_id
1 'polypeptide(L)'
;MYYYHIAPTILVRRADSFFTYHATQSLEPGHIVTIPIGTRECIGIVLGPATKPGFATKPISTVVEPTPLPRALIQTAQWMSQYYHVHLASCLSAMLPRGLTTKRRARTGQLSHSLHRPTEQQPNASQQAAITALLQQSATTSLLYGVTGSGKTLVYKKVAQAMLSAGKSTILLVPEIALTPHIIRELTMLFDPADVLVAHSQQTPAERWHVWHQALTAGTPKVAIGPRSALFLPLRKVGLIAIDEAHEPSYKQDNTPRYSALRTATMLAKYHDGITTFGSATPLVADYYFSQQGRIPLITLPHKATKTTSPDISIIDNTKRGNFIQHRFISDTAIGIINNMLADGRQTLVFHNRRGTTSTTLCKICGWMALDPTTQTPLTLHADTHQLISHISGYTAPVPTSCPECGSVDIIHKGIGTKLLQTELSRLFPQARIARFDGDSAPADTLAKRYSDIHAGKLDIIIGTQILAKGLDLPHLGHVLIPQADAGLALPDYTARERTFQLLAQVVGRVGRRQEKTAVTIQTYQPHHPVITYGSQQDYAGFYRDESTQRARSMLPPFSYLARFTCRYKTESAAIRASHTLYRALQQHADSNVTVMRPTPRFYEY
;
A
#
# COMPACT_ATOMS: atom_id res chain seq x y z
N MET A 1 -9.97 41.76 -22.75
CA MET A 1 -8.80 40.87 -22.67
C MET A 1 -8.59 40.55 -21.20
N TYR A 2 -8.57 39.27 -20.85
CA TYR A 2 -8.46 38.78 -19.46
C TYR A 2 -7.06 38.19 -19.29
N TYR A 3 -6.46 38.35 -18.11
CA TYR A 3 -5.14 37.81 -17.77
C TYR A 3 -5.26 36.75 -16.69
N TYR A 4 -4.48 35.67 -16.81
CA TYR A 4 -4.57 34.50 -15.91
C TYR A 4 -3.19 33.97 -15.54
N HIS A 5 -3.05 33.54 -14.29
CA HIS A 5 -1.97 32.69 -13.84
C HIS A 5 -2.25 31.24 -14.26
N ILE A 6 -1.38 30.64 -15.06
CA ILE A 6 -1.54 29.29 -15.59
C ILE A 6 -0.33 28.45 -15.19
N ALA A 7 -0.59 27.32 -14.52
CA ALA A 7 0.42 26.35 -14.17
C ALA A 7 0.54 25.28 -15.28
N PRO A 8 1.70 25.14 -15.94
CA PRO A 8 1.96 24.06 -16.88
C PRO A 8 1.94 22.70 -16.19
N THR A 9 1.55 21.64 -16.89
CA THR A 9 1.63 20.26 -16.39
C THR A 9 2.98 19.60 -16.65
N ILE A 10 3.91 20.33 -17.25
CA ILE A 10 5.31 19.94 -17.47
C ILE A 10 6.24 20.93 -16.77
N LEU A 11 7.41 20.45 -16.36
CA LEU A 11 8.43 21.31 -15.76
C LEU A 11 9.04 22.20 -16.84
N VAL A 12 8.80 23.51 -16.75
CA VAL A 12 9.36 24.53 -17.66
C VAL A 12 10.57 25.21 -17.04
N ARG A 13 10.41 25.75 -15.82
CA ARG A 13 11.50 26.34 -15.02
C ARG A 13 11.37 25.85 -13.57
N ARG A 14 12.49 25.64 -12.91
CA ARG A 14 12.49 25.13 -11.53
C ARG A 14 11.94 26.16 -10.52
N ALA A 15 12.17 27.44 -10.76
CA ALA A 15 11.75 28.51 -9.86
C ALA A 15 10.28 28.92 -10.04
N ASP A 16 9.70 28.73 -11.23
CA ASP A 16 8.40 29.28 -11.59
C ASP A 16 7.35 28.17 -11.72
N SER A 17 6.37 28.19 -10.85
CA SER A 17 5.27 27.22 -10.86
C SER A 17 4.11 27.60 -11.79
N PHE A 18 4.02 28.86 -12.22
CA PHE A 18 3.01 29.36 -13.15
C PHE A 18 3.54 30.52 -13.97
N PHE A 19 2.84 30.84 -15.06
CA PHE A 19 3.14 31.96 -15.95
C PHE A 19 1.86 32.74 -16.26
N THR A 20 1.99 34.01 -16.69
CA THR A 20 0.85 34.85 -17.06
C THR A 20 0.55 34.76 -18.55
N TYR A 21 -0.68 34.43 -18.88
CA TYR A 21 -1.23 34.39 -20.22
C TYR A 21 -2.48 35.25 -20.31
N HIS A 22 -2.93 35.55 -21.56
CA HIS A 22 -4.20 36.25 -21.75
C HIS A 22 -5.19 35.43 -22.58
N ALA A 23 -6.48 35.73 -22.44
CA ALA A 23 -7.58 35.18 -23.23
C ALA A 23 -8.58 36.26 -23.58
N THR A 24 -9.35 36.00 -24.64
CA THR A 24 -10.48 36.88 -25.06
C THR A 24 -11.76 36.57 -24.27
N GLN A 25 -11.90 35.33 -23.80
CA GLN A 25 -13.04 34.86 -23.01
C GLN A 25 -12.70 34.81 -21.52
N SER A 26 -13.73 34.86 -20.66
CA SER A 26 -13.58 34.67 -19.22
C SER A 26 -13.39 33.19 -18.92
N LEU A 27 -12.40 32.88 -18.08
CA LEU A 27 -12.07 31.52 -17.62
C LEU A 27 -12.12 31.45 -16.08
N GLU A 28 -12.62 30.36 -15.57
CA GLU A 28 -12.60 30.08 -14.14
C GLU A 28 -11.35 29.30 -13.72
N PRO A 29 -10.91 29.40 -12.44
CA PRO A 29 -9.87 28.52 -11.92
C PRO A 29 -10.26 27.05 -12.12
N GLY A 30 -9.31 26.26 -12.63
CA GLY A 30 -9.55 24.85 -12.94
C GLY A 30 -9.74 24.55 -14.42
N HIS A 31 -9.99 25.54 -15.28
CA HIS A 31 -10.02 25.27 -16.73
C HIS A 31 -8.71 24.68 -17.20
N ILE A 32 -8.82 23.64 -18.01
CA ILE A 32 -7.70 22.97 -18.66
C ILE A 32 -7.52 23.62 -20.03
N VAL A 33 -6.35 24.16 -20.25
CA VAL A 33 -6.04 24.93 -21.48
C VAL A 33 -4.76 24.43 -22.14
N THR A 34 -4.61 24.68 -23.43
CA THR A 34 -3.35 24.55 -24.13
C THR A 34 -2.65 25.91 -24.19
N ILE A 35 -1.40 25.94 -23.80
CA ILE A 35 -0.56 27.17 -23.78
C ILE A 35 0.74 26.98 -24.56
N PRO A 36 1.23 28.00 -25.25
CA PRO A 36 2.50 27.97 -25.96
C PRO A 36 3.68 28.20 -24.98
N ILE A 37 4.64 27.25 -24.97
CA ILE A 37 5.90 27.36 -24.25
C ILE A 37 7.05 27.22 -25.24
N GLY A 38 7.76 28.32 -25.51
CA GLY A 38 8.70 28.38 -26.64
C GLY A 38 7.99 28.12 -27.97
N THR A 39 8.41 27.05 -28.65
CA THR A 39 7.85 26.57 -29.94
C THR A 39 6.86 25.40 -29.77
N ARG A 40 6.63 24.95 -28.54
CA ARG A 40 5.79 23.78 -28.23
C ARG A 40 4.53 24.21 -27.47
N GLU A 41 3.48 23.44 -27.64
CA GLU A 41 2.28 23.55 -26.83
C GLU A 41 2.30 22.54 -25.67
N CYS A 42 1.77 22.94 -24.54
CA CYS A 42 1.55 22.06 -23.42
C CYS A 42 0.22 22.35 -22.72
N ILE A 43 -0.25 21.39 -21.95
CA ILE A 43 -1.43 21.54 -21.09
C ILE A 43 -1.06 22.41 -19.90
N GLY A 44 -1.93 23.38 -19.59
CA GLY A 44 -1.87 24.21 -18.40
C GLY A 44 -3.20 24.23 -17.67
N ILE A 45 -3.15 24.53 -16.38
CA ILE A 45 -4.33 24.68 -15.52
C ILE A 45 -4.44 26.14 -15.10
N VAL A 46 -5.58 26.75 -15.29
CA VAL A 46 -5.88 28.10 -14.83
C VAL A 46 -5.95 28.10 -13.31
N LEU A 47 -5.06 28.84 -12.65
CA LEU A 47 -5.03 28.97 -11.18
C LEU A 47 -5.93 30.12 -10.69
N GLY A 48 -6.08 31.17 -11.48
CA GLY A 48 -6.90 32.32 -11.16
C GLY A 48 -6.59 33.52 -12.06
N PRO A 49 -7.36 34.61 -11.89
CA PRO A 49 -7.15 35.87 -12.61
C PRO A 49 -5.80 36.49 -12.21
N ALA A 50 -5.21 37.20 -13.14
CA ALA A 50 -3.98 37.98 -12.95
C ALA A 50 -4.21 39.45 -13.34
N THR A 51 -3.46 40.35 -12.75
CA THR A 51 -3.38 41.73 -13.22
C THR A 51 -2.61 41.80 -14.53
N LYS A 52 -2.89 42.81 -15.36
CA LYS A 52 -2.16 43.05 -16.61
C LYS A 52 -0.68 43.29 -16.27
N PRO A 53 0.25 42.40 -16.72
CA PRO A 53 1.67 42.60 -16.43
C PRO A 53 2.28 43.71 -17.28
N GLY A 54 3.44 44.25 -16.88
CA GLY A 54 4.20 45.23 -17.62
C GLY A 54 4.96 44.70 -18.84
N PHE A 55 4.81 43.38 -19.12
CA PHE A 55 5.46 42.71 -20.28
C PHE A 55 4.42 42.07 -21.20
N ALA A 56 4.85 41.75 -22.43
CA ALA A 56 4.00 41.10 -23.39
C ALA A 56 3.68 39.66 -22.99
N THR A 57 2.40 39.32 -22.94
CA THR A 57 1.93 37.96 -22.66
C THR A 57 1.55 37.24 -23.96
N LYS A 58 1.63 35.90 -23.95
CA LYS A 58 1.13 35.07 -25.02
C LYS A 58 -0.36 34.73 -24.82
N PRO A 59 -1.13 34.53 -25.92
CA PRO A 59 -2.51 34.08 -25.81
C PRO A 59 -2.57 32.59 -25.35
N ILE A 60 -3.67 32.23 -24.72
CA ILE A 60 -4.08 30.84 -24.53
C ILE A 60 -4.48 30.29 -25.92
N SER A 61 -3.94 29.12 -26.29
CA SER A 61 -4.21 28.54 -27.62
C SER A 61 -5.64 27.99 -27.74
N THR A 62 -6.04 27.12 -26.80
CA THR A 62 -7.38 26.51 -26.77
C THR A 62 -7.80 26.15 -25.32
N VAL A 63 -9.11 26.08 -25.11
CA VAL A 63 -9.69 25.43 -23.90
C VAL A 63 -9.89 23.96 -24.26
N VAL A 64 -9.20 23.07 -23.52
CA VAL A 64 -9.22 21.61 -23.76
C VAL A 64 -10.49 20.97 -23.24
N GLU A 65 -10.96 21.46 -22.06
CA GLU A 65 -12.13 20.92 -21.39
C GLU A 65 -13.00 22.12 -20.91
N PRO A 66 -14.28 22.17 -21.31
CA PRO A 66 -15.16 23.27 -20.93
C PRO A 66 -15.52 23.26 -19.43
N THR A 67 -15.49 22.09 -18.79
CA THR A 67 -15.78 21.93 -17.38
C THR A 67 -14.49 22.10 -16.57
N PRO A 68 -14.42 23.10 -15.64
CA PRO A 68 -13.23 23.29 -14.84
C PRO A 68 -13.07 22.19 -13.78
N LEU A 69 -11.80 21.86 -13.45
CA LEU A 69 -11.48 21.00 -12.33
C LEU A 69 -12.03 21.57 -11.02
N PRO A 70 -12.48 20.72 -10.07
CA PRO A 70 -12.89 21.15 -8.76
C PRO A 70 -11.78 21.94 -8.05
N ARG A 71 -12.13 23.05 -7.42
CA ARG A 71 -11.19 23.91 -6.66
C ARG A 71 -10.39 23.14 -5.62
N ALA A 72 -11.03 22.20 -4.92
CA ALA A 72 -10.40 21.35 -3.92
C ALA A 72 -9.23 20.51 -4.49
N LEU A 73 -9.35 20.05 -5.73
CA LEU A 73 -8.30 19.29 -6.39
C LEU A 73 -7.07 20.18 -6.69
N ILE A 74 -7.30 21.43 -7.13
CA ILE A 74 -6.21 22.40 -7.36
C ILE A 74 -5.51 22.76 -6.04
N GLN A 75 -6.28 23.03 -4.99
CA GLN A 75 -5.74 23.30 -3.65
C GLN A 75 -4.93 22.12 -3.14
N THR A 76 -5.38 20.89 -3.41
CA THR A 76 -4.64 19.66 -3.07
C THR A 76 -3.32 19.60 -3.84
N ALA A 77 -3.29 19.93 -5.14
CA ALA A 77 -2.06 19.98 -5.93
C ALA A 77 -1.06 21.01 -5.39
N GLN A 78 -1.54 22.19 -5.04
CA GLN A 78 -0.73 23.25 -4.44
C GLN A 78 -0.16 22.84 -3.08
N TRP A 79 -1.00 22.25 -2.22
CA TRP A 79 -0.56 21.70 -0.94
C TRP A 79 0.48 20.58 -1.14
N MET A 80 0.24 19.64 -2.06
CA MET A 80 1.22 18.59 -2.37
C MET A 80 2.56 19.15 -2.82
N SER A 81 2.55 20.20 -3.65
CA SER A 81 3.77 20.86 -4.11
C SER A 81 4.57 21.43 -2.95
N GLN A 82 3.92 22.10 -2.02
CA GLN A 82 4.54 22.70 -0.83
C GLN A 82 5.00 21.63 0.17
N TYR A 83 4.12 20.70 0.52
CA TYR A 83 4.37 19.72 1.57
C TYR A 83 5.44 18.68 1.19
N TYR A 84 5.46 18.22 -0.08
CA TYR A 84 6.44 17.26 -0.57
C TYR A 84 7.65 17.92 -1.24
N HIS A 85 7.73 19.24 -1.26
CA HIS A 85 8.80 19.99 -1.93
C HIS A 85 9.04 19.54 -3.38
N VAL A 86 7.95 19.37 -4.14
CA VAL A 86 7.98 18.99 -5.54
C VAL A 86 7.32 20.05 -6.40
N HIS A 87 7.79 20.21 -7.63
CA HIS A 87 7.23 21.20 -8.53
C HIS A 87 5.74 20.97 -8.81
N LEU A 88 4.93 22.05 -8.81
CA LEU A 88 3.48 21.99 -8.98
C LEU A 88 3.06 21.24 -10.28
N ALA A 89 3.83 21.39 -11.36
CA ALA A 89 3.61 20.66 -12.60
C ALA A 89 3.55 19.14 -12.40
N SER A 90 4.42 18.57 -11.54
CA SER A 90 4.42 17.14 -11.24
C SER A 90 3.17 16.71 -10.49
N CYS A 91 2.66 17.57 -9.58
CA CYS A 91 1.42 17.30 -8.85
C CYS A 91 0.21 17.35 -9.78
N LEU A 92 0.11 18.39 -10.62
CA LEU A 92 -0.97 18.52 -11.59
C LEU A 92 -0.96 17.40 -12.63
N SER A 93 0.21 17.02 -13.13
CA SER A 93 0.35 15.91 -14.08
C SER A 93 -0.14 14.57 -13.50
N ALA A 94 0.04 14.35 -12.19
CA ALA A 94 -0.45 13.14 -11.50
C ALA A 94 -1.98 13.08 -11.38
N MET A 95 -2.67 14.21 -11.50
CA MET A 95 -4.14 14.34 -11.38
C MET A 95 -4.86 14.25 -12.72
N LEU A 96 -4.13 14.28 -13.81
CA LEU A 96 -4.69 14.27 -15.17
C LEU A 96 -4.47 12.93 -15.87
N PRO A 97 -5.44 12.44 -16.66
CA PRO A 97 -5.24 11.26 -17.48
C PRO A 97 -4.25 11.57 -18.61
N ARG A 98 -3.47 10.55 -19.01
CA ARG A 98 -2.55 10.69 -20.15
C ARG A 98 -3.32 10.90 -21.45
N GLY A 99 -2.85 11.82 -22.30
CA GLY A 99 -3.39 12.06 -23.64
C GLY A 99 -4.74 12.77 -23.65
N LEU A 100 -4.93 13.78 -22.81
CA LEU A 100 -6.12 14.64 -22.78
C LEU A 100 -6.48 15.27 -24.14
N THR A 101 -5.49 15.61 -24.95
CA THR A 101 -5.67 16.24 -26.28
C THR A 101 -5.88 15.24 -27.43
N THR A 102 -5.82 13.93 -27.15
CA THR A 102 -5.96 12.91 -28.19
C THR A 102 -7.44 12.60 -28.41
N LYS A 103 -7.96 12.82 -29.63
CA LYS A 103 -9.32 12.39 -30.02
C LYS A 103 -9.47 10.88 -29.87
N ARG A 104 -10.43 10.44 -29.06
CA ARG A 104 -10.68 9.01 -28.76
C ARG A 104 -12.08 8.62 -29.18
N ARG A 105 -12.21 7.47 -29.85
CA ARG A 105 -13.52 6.84 -30.09
C ARG A 105 -14.02 6.23 -28.78
N ALA A 106 -15.21 6.61 -28.36
CA ALA A 106 -15.90 5.97 -27.24
C ALA A 106 -16.16 4.51 -27.59
N ARG A 107 -15.47 3.58 -26.93
CA ARG A 107 -15.91 2.19 -26.83
C ARG A 107 -16.76 2.12 -25.55
N THR A 108 -18.07 2.17 -25.71
CA THR A 108 -19.04 1.87 -24.67
C THR A 108 -19.01 0.37 -24.37
N GLY A 109 -18.05 -0.03 -23.58
CA GLY A 109 -18.10 -1.33 -22.89
C GLY A 109 -19.01 -1.15 -21.66
N GLN A 110 -20.33 -1.21 -21.87
CA GLN A 110 -21.27 -1.37 -20.76
C GLN A 110 -20.97 -2.70 -20.07
N LEU A 111 -20.69 -2.65 -18.78
CA LEU A 111 -20.83 -3.80 -17.88
C LEU A 111 -22.33 -4.17 -17.81
N SER A 112 -22.83 -4.77 -18.90
CA SER A 112 -24.19 -5.34 -18.92
C SER A 112 -24.15 -6.67 -18.18
N HIS A 113 -24.50 -6.67 -16.92
CA HIS A 113 -24.78 -7.88 -16.19
C HIS A 113 -26.08 -7.70 -15.41
N SER A 114 -27.05 -8.57 -15.71
CA SER A 114 -28.20 -8.87 -14.87
C SER A 114 -27.67 -9.43 -13.54
N LEU A 115 -27.55 -8.59 -12.53
CA LEU A 115 -26.95 -8.95 -11.24
C LEU A 115 -28.08 -9.13 -10.23
N HIS A 116 -28.18 -10.31 -9.65
CA HIS A 116 -28.89 -10.50 -8.39
C HIS A 116 -28.22 -9.57 -7.36
N ARG A 117 -28.95 -8.55 -6.89
CA ARG A 117 -28.50 -7.72 -5.77
C ARG A 117 -28.41 -8.62 -4.53
N PRO A 118 -27.29 -8.65 -3.83
CA PRO A 118 -27.19 -9.37 -2.56
C PRO A 118 -28.23 -8.82 -1.58
N THR A 119 -28.82 -9.69 -0.79
CA THR A 119 -29.78 -9.35 0.27
C THR A 119 -29.18 -8.24 1.14
N GLU A 120 -29.95 -7.21 1.45
CA GLU A 120 -29.47 -6.08 2.23
C GLU A 120 -29.06 -6.52 3.64
N GLN A 121 -27.74 -6.53 3.88
CA GLN A 121 -27.20 -6.86 5.20
C GLN A 121 -27.47 -5.74 6.19
N GLN A 122 -28.08 -6.08 7.32
CA GLN A 122 -28.29 -5.15 8.43
C GLN A 122 -27.01 -5.05 9.27
N PRO A 123 -26.59 -3.82 9.65
CA PRO A 123 -25.45 -3.64 10.55
C PRO A 123 -25.76 -4.22 11.93
N ASN A 124 -24.77 -4.86 12.55
CA ASN A 124 -24.82 -5.21 13.96
C ASN A 124 -24.62 -3.96 14.85
N ALA A 125 -24.79 -4.09 16.17
CA ALA A 125 -24.71 -2.96 17.10
C ALA A 125 -23.38 -2.19 17.03
N SER A 126 -22.23 -2.88 16.92
CA SER A 126 -20.93 -2.23 16.82
C SER A 126 -20.71 -1.53 15.46
N GLN A 127 -21.20 -2.12 14.38
CA GLN A 127 -21.17 -1.51 13.05
C GLN A 127 -22.10 -0.28 12.99
N GLN A 128 -23.29 -0.35 13.60
CA GLN A 128 -24.20 0.79 13.67
C GLN A 128 -23.59 1.93 14.47
N ALA A 129 -22.95 1.65 15.61
CA ALA A 129 -22.23 2.64 16.40
C ALA A 129 -21.10 3.31 15.60
N ALA A 130 -20.34 2.53 14.83
CA ALA A 130 -19.28 3.04 13.97
C ALA A 130 -19.82 3.93 12.83
N ILE A 131 -20.93 3.55 12.19
CA ILE A 131 -21.62 4.35 11.17
C ILE A 131 -22.05 5.70 11.77
N THR A 132 -22.69 5.68 12.92
CA THR A 132 -23.15 6.89 13.61
C THR A 132 -21.96 7.79 13.98
N ALA A 133 -20.88 7.23 14.53
CA ALA A 133 -19.67 7.96 14.88
C ALA A 133 -19.02 8.62 13.66
N LEU A 134 -18.97 7.95 12.50
CA LEU A 134 -18.44 8.50 11.26
C LEU A 134 -19.31 9.64 10.70
N LEU A 135 -20.63 9.50 10.76
CA LEU A 135 -21.56 10.53 10.26
C LEU A 135 -21.61 11.78 11.16
N GLN A 136 -21.32 11.63 12.45
CA GLN A 136 -21.35 12.72 13.43
C GLN A 136 -19.96 13.30 13.72
N GLN A 137 -18.88 12.75 13.14
CA GLN A 137 -17.54 13.23 13.48
C GLN A 137 -17.31 14.67 13.01
N SER A 138 -16.69 15.48 13.89
CA SER A 138 -16.23 16.84 13.59
C SER A 138 -14.78 16.87 13.05
N ALA A 139 -13.98 15.85 13.38
CA ALA A 139 -12.60 15.75 12.91
C ALA A 139 -12.55 15.34 11.43
N THR A 140 -11.62 15.94 10.67
CA THR A 140 -11.46 15.60 9.25
C THR A 140 -11.02 14.14 9.03
N THR A 141 -10.33 13.53 9.99
CA THR A 141 -9.77 12.16 9.85
C THR A 141 -10.11 11.34 11.08
N SER A 142 -10.44 10.06 10.87
CA SER A 142 -10.64 9.06 11.90
C SER A 142 -9.91 7.74 11.57
N LEU A 143 -9.65 6.93 12.59
CA LEU A 143 -9.12 5.58 12.46
C LEU A 143 -10.23 4.56 12.77
N LEU A 144 -10.64 3.77 11.77
CA LEU A 144 -11.59 2.67 11.92
C LEU A 144 -10.79 1.37 12.15
N TYR A 145 -10.55 1.05 13.41
CA TYR A 145 -9.86 -0.17 13.83
C TYR A 145 -10.85 -1.31 13.98
N GLY A 146 -10.78 -2.30 13.12
CA GLY A 146 -11.68 -3.45 13.16
C GLY A 146 -10.96 -4.74 12.88
N VAL A 147 -11.17 -5.76 13.73
CA VAL A 147 -10.57 -7.10 13.53
C VAL A 147 -10.86 -7.64 12.12
N THR A 148 -10.05 -8.58 11.66
CA THR A 148 -10.27 -9.22 10.35
C THR A 148 -11.66 -9.86 10.33
N GLY A 149 -12.47 -9.55 9.29
CA GLY A 149 -13.85 -10.04 9.21
C GLY A 149 -14.86 -9.29 10.07
N SER A 150 -14.54 -8.11 10.61
CA SER A 150 -15.49 -7.27 11.38
C SER A 150 -16.56 -6.59 10.51
N GLY A 151 -16.45 -6.66 9.18
CA GLY A 151 -17.40 -6.06 8.24
C GLY A 151 -17.21 -4.56 8.01
N LYS A 152 -15.98 -4.05 8.05
CA LYS A 152 -15.62 -2.65 7.70
C LYS A 152 -16.26 -2.19 6.38
N THR A 153 -16.29 -3.06 5.37
CA THR A 153 -16.89 -2.77 4.07
C THR A 153 -18.37 -2.40 4.15
N LEU A 154 -19.13 -3.05 5.05
CA LEU A 154 -20.54 -2.69 5.29
C LEU A 154 -20.68 -1.30 5.91
N VAL A 155 -19.77 -0.93 6.83
CA VAL A 155 -19.72 0.41 7.43
C VAL A 155 -19.46 1.45 6.33
N TYR A 156 -18.46 1.24 5.46
CA TYR A 156 -18.18 2.14 4.33
C TYR A 156 -19.40 2.28 3.40
N LYS A 157 -20.05 1.15 3.06
CA LYS A 157 -21.26 1.14 2.22
C LYS A 157 -22.35 2.04 2.82
N LYS A 158 -22.69 1.85 4.09
CA LYS A 158 -23.77 2.59 4.75
C LYS A 158 -23.46 4.08 4.88
N VAL A 159 -22.21 4.44 5.22
CA VAL A 159 -21.79 5.85 5.27
C VAL A 159 -21.79 6.46 3.87
N ALA A 160 -21.31 5.75 2.84
CA ALA A 160 -21.34 6.21 1.45
C ALA A 160 -22.78 6.44 0.96
N GLN A 161 -23.71 5.52 1.26
CA GLN A 161 -25.14 5.69 0.96
C GLN A 161 -25.73 6.93 1.60
N ALA A 162 -25.41 7.21 2.87
CA ALA A 162 -25.82 8.43 3.55
C ALA A 162 -25.24 9.70 2.89
N MET A 163 -23.97 9.65 2.46
CA MET A 163 -23.35 10.77 1.74
C MET A 163 -23.98 11.01 0.38
N LEU A 164 -24.28 9.97 -0.40
CA LEU A 164 -24.99 10.09 -1.68
C LEU A 164 -26.36 10.74 -1.48
N SER A 165 -27.13 10.30 -0.47
CA SER A 165 -28.43 10.88 -0.14
C SER A 165 -28.33 12.35 0.28
N ALA A 166 -27.20 12.75 0.86
CA ALA A 166 -26.92 14.15 1.23
C ALA A 166 -26.33 14.97 0.04
N GLY A 167 -26.32 14.45 -1.18
CA GLY A 167 -25.80 15.14 -2.35
C GLY A 167 -24.27 15.23 -2.41
N LYS A 168 -23.55 14.34 -1.70
CA LYS A 168 -22.08 14.30 -1.63
C LYS A 168 -21.54 13.00 -2.23
N SER A 169 -20.45 13.12 -2.98
CA SER A 169 -19.72 11.96 -3.56
C SER A 169 -18.86 11.27 -2.49
N THR A 170 -18.49 10.02 -2.79
CA THR A 170 -17.60 9.21 -1.94
C THR A 170 -16.43 8.66 -2.75
N ILE A 171 -15.25 8.61 -2.14
CA ILE A 171 -14.08 7.91 -2.70
C ILE A 171 -13.75 6.74 -1.77
N LEU A 172 -13.78 5.53 -2.31
CA LEU A 172 -13.36 4.31 -1.61
C LEU A 172 -12.03 3.84 -2.20
N LEU A 173 -10.96 4.01 -1.44
CA LEU A 173 -9.64 3.51 -1.81
C LEU A 173 -9.47 2.09 -1.31
N VAL A 174 -9.03 1.23 -2.23
CA VAL A 174 -8.66 -0.17 -1.95
C VAL A 174 -7.24 -0.41 -2.48
N PRO A 175 -6.46 -1.31 -1.86
CA PRO A 175 -5.11 -1.61 -2.35
C PRO A 175 -5.13 -2.10 -3.79
N GLU A 176 -4.20 -1.64 -4.63
CA GLU A 176 -4.12 -2.01 -6.05
C GLU A 176 -4.04 -3.53 -6.27
N ILE A 177 -3.34 -4.21 -5.36
CA ILE A 177 -3.17 -5.67 -5.37
C ILE A 177 -4.50 -6.41 -5.12
N ALA A 178 -5.43 -5.77 -4.40
CA ALA A 178 -6.75 -6.33 -4.11
C ALA A 178 -7.76 -6.16 -5.26
N LEU A 179 -7.46 -5.31 -6.25
CA LEU A 179 -8.39 -4.99 -7.36
C LEU A 179 -8.42 -6.09 -8.44
N THR A 180 -8.80 -7.29 -8.04
CA THR A 180 -9.17 -8.33 -9.01
C THR A 180 -10.56 -8.05 -9.59
N PRO A 181 -10.89 -8.56 -10.80
CA PRO A 181 -12.23 -8.38 -11.39
C PRO A 181 -13.37 -8.84 -10.46
N HIS A 182 -13.12 -9.85 -9.63
CA HIS A 182 -14.10 -10.35 -8.66
C HIS A 182 -14.37 -9.34 -7.55
N ILE A 183 -13.33 -8.78 -6.93
CA ILE A 183 -13.47 -7.79 -5.84
C ILE A 183 -14.08 -6.49 -6.37
N ILE A 184 -13.69 -6.06 -7.57
CA ILE A 184 -14.33 -4.92 -8.23
C ILE A 184 -15.84 -5.18 -8.35
N ARG A 185 -16.23 -6.39 -8.80
CA ARG A 185 -17.64 -6.77 -8.89
C ARG A 185 -18.34 -6.74 -7.54
N GLU A 186 -17.76 -7.35 -6.51
CA GLU A 186 -18.34 -7.33 -5.16
C GLU A 186 -18.56 -5.91 -4.63
N LEU A 187 -17.56 -5.03 -4.79
CA LEU A 187 -17.66 -3.64 -4.37
C LEU A 187 -18.68 -2.84 -5.19
N THR A 188 -18.75 -3.08 -6.51
CA THR A 188 -19.73 -2.38 -7.36
C THR A 188 -21.17 -2.83 -7.10
N MET A 189 -21.38 -4.10 -6.75
CA MET A 189 -22.70 -4.59 -6.34
C MET A 189 -23.27 -3.94 -5.08
N LEU A 190 -22.42 -3.27 -4.29
CA LEU A 190 -22.86 -2.56 -3.09
C LEU A 190 -23.68 -1.30 -3.41
N PHE A 191 -23.60 -0.77 -4.64
CA PHE A 191 -24.18 0.50 -5.05
C PHE A 191 -24.96 0.35 -6.35
N ASP A 192 -25.71 1.38 -6.74
CA ASP A 192 -26.31 1.42 -8.06
C ASP A 192 -25.18 1.57 -9.11
N PRO A 193 -25.17 0.74 -10.18
CA PRO A 193 -24.15 0.83 -11.22
C PRO A 193 -24.02 2.21 -11.87
N ALA A 194 -25.11 2.97 -11.93
CA ALA A 194 -25.13 4.33 -12.46
C ALA A 194 -24.32 5.32 -11.59
N ASP A 195 -24.16 5.01 -10.29
CA ASP A 195 -23.46 5.87 -9.34
C ASP A 195 -22.00 5.49 -9.13
N VAL A 196 -21.55 4.38 -9.72
CA VAL A 196 -20.21 3.85 -9.47
C VAL A 196 -19.24 4.21 -10.59
N LEU A 197 -18.07 4.72 -10.19
CA LEU A 197 -16.92 4.94 -11.06
C LEU A 197 -15.76 4.05 -10.58
N VAL A 198 -15.27 3.15 -11.42
CA VAL A 198 -14.16 2.27 -11.08
C VAL A 198 -12.90 2.70 -11.81
N ALA A 199 -11.81 2.94 -11.04
CA ALA A 199 -10.48 3.20 -11.59
C ALA A 199 -9.53 2.07 -11.19
N HIS A 200 -8.75 1.51 -12.13
CA HIS A 200 -7.73 0.51 -11.82
C HIS A 200 -6.58 0.52 -12.85
N SER A 201 -5.45 -0.09 -12.48
CA SER A 201 -4.22 -0.05 -13.29
C SER A 201 -4.31 -0.80 -14.62
N GLN A 202 -5.19 -1.80 -14.72
CA GLN A 202 -5.38 -2.61 -15.93
C GLN A 202 -6.21 -1.89 -17.02
N GLN A 203 -6.85 -0.76 -16.68
CA GLN A 203 -7.57 0.05 -17.66
C GLN A 203 -6.63 0.65 -18.70
N THR A 204 -7.05 0.63 -19.95
CA THR A 204 -6.39 1.34 -21.06
C THR A 204 -6.40 2.85 -20.81
N PRO A 205 -5.50 3.61 -21.44
CA PRO A 205 -5.53 5.08 -21.34
C PRO A 205 -6.87 5.70 -21.76
N ALA A 206 -7.61 5.06 -22.68
CA ALA A 206 -8.93 5.53 -23.11
C ALA A 206 -10.01 5.31 -22.05
N GLU A 207 -10.03 4.14 -21.41
CA GLU A 207 -10.96 3.83 -20.32
C GLU A 207 -10.71 4.73 -19.12
N ARG A 208 -9.45 4.98 -18.74
CA ARG A 208 -9.10 5.92 -17.66
C ARG A 208 -9.57 7.33 -17.94
N TRP A 209 -9.39 7.80 -19.19
CA TRP A 209 -9.88 9.10 -19.59
C TRP A 209 -11.41 9.17 -19.48
N HIS A 210 -12.12 8.11 -19.90
CA HIS A 210 -13.58 8.06 -19.84
C HIS A 210 -14.09 8.13 -18.39
N VAL A 211 -13.53 7.33 -17.49
CA VAL A 211 -13.88 7.38 -16.06
C VAL A 211 -13.59 8.75 -15.45
N TRP A 212 -12.44 9.34 -15.79
CA TRP A 212 -12.05 10.66 -15.34
C TRP A 212 -13.01 11.76 -15.86
N HIS A 213 -13.37 11.68 -17.13
CA HIS A 213 -14.31 12.63 -17.76
C HIS A 213 -15.72 12.48 -17.19
N GLN A 214 -16.20 11.26 -16.96
CA GLN A 214 -17.45 11.01 -16.26
C GLN A 214 -17.46 11.61 -14.84
N ALA A 215 -16.35 11.50 -14.11
CA ALA A 215 -16.21 12.12 -12.80
C ALA A 215 -16.29 13.65 -12.86
N LEU A 216 -15.64 14.27 -13.87
CA LEU A 216 -15.60 15.72 -14.05
C LEU A 216 -16.99 16.30 -14.41
N THR A 217 -17.71 15.60 -15.29
CA THR A 217 -19.00 16.05 -15.83
C THR A 217 -20.22 15.52 -15.06
N ALA A 218 -19.99 14.75 -13.99
CA ALA A 218 -21.07 14.18 -13.21
C ALA A 218 -22.02 15.26 -12.63
N GLY A 219 -23.28 15.19 -13.02
CA GLY A 219 -24.35 16.05 -12.46
C GLY A 219 -24.92 15.57 -11.14
N THR A 220 -24.68 14.28 -10.79
CA THR A 220 -25.13 13.62 -9.55
C THR A 220 -23.94 13.11 -8.75
N PRO A 221 -24.07 12.93 -7.43
CA PRO A 221 -23.02 12.34 -6.59
C PRO A 221 -22.62 10.95 -7.08
N LYS A 222 -21.34 10.60 -6.95
CA LYS A 222 -20.77 9.31 -7.39
C LYS A 222 -19.97 8.64 -6.29
N VAL A 223 -19.84 7.33 -6.38
CA VAL A 223 -18.91 6.50 -5.60
C VAL A 223 -17.75 6.11 -6.49
N ALA A 224 -16.60 6.71 -6.27
CA ALA A 224 -15.35 6.30 -6.94
C ALA A 224 -14.68 5.18 -6.16
N ILE A 225 -14.37 4.07 -6.82
CA ILE A 225 -13.67 2.92 -6.24
C ILE A 225 -12.36 2.71 -7.00
N GLY A 226 -11.26 2.59 -6.28
CA GLY A 226 -9.97 2.35 -6.94
C GLY A 226 -8.76 2.42 -6.02
N PRO A 227 -7.54 2.31 -6.59
CA PRO A 227 -6.30 2.45 -5.85
C PRO A 227 -6.03 3.93 -5.53
N ARG A 228 -4.85 4.22 -4.97
CA ARG A 228 -4.45 5.59 -4.62
C ARG A 228 -4.70 6.65 -5.70
N SER A 229 -4.63 6.28 -6.99
CA SER A 229 -4.88 7.22 -8.09
C SER A 229 -6.34 7.66 -8.21
N ALA A 230 -7.29 6.92 -7.67
CA ALA A 230 -8.70 7.29 -7.64
C ALA A 230 -8.97 8.55 -6.80
N LEU A 231 -8.05 8.94 -5.90
CA LEU A 231 -8.09 10.24 -5.20
C LEU A 231 -8.18 11.44 -6.14
N PHE A 232 -7.64 11.32 -7.33
CA PHE A 232 -7.56 12.43 -8.29
C PHE A 232 -8.67 12.44 -9.34
N LEU A 233 -9.69 11.59 -9.16
CA LEU A 233 -10.92 11.73 -9.94
C LEU A 233 -11.60 13.05 -9.58
N PRO A 234 -11.93 13.90 -10.57
CA PRO A 234 -12.39 15.29 -10.34
C PRO A 234 -13.85 15.34 -9.88
N LEU A 235 -14.16 14.63 -8.80
CA LEU A 235 -15.49 14.64 -8.20
C LEU A 235 -15.78 15.97 -7.48
N ARG A 236 -17.01 16.42 -7.57
CA ARG A 236 -17.48 17.58 -6.82
C ARG A 236 -18.08 17.15 -5.48
N LYS A 237 -17.94 18.01 -4.44
CA LYS A 237 -18.57 17.82 -3.12
C LYS A 237 -18.31 16.43 -2.53
N VAL A 238 -17.05 16.04 -2.38
CA VAL A 238 -16.69 14.76 -1.75
C VAL A 238 -16.98 14.82 -0.25
N GLY A 239 -17.90 13.99 0.23
CA GLY A 239 -18.28 13.92 1.65
C GLY A 239 -17.49 12.90 2.45
N LEU A 240 -17.06 11.80 1.80
CA LEU A 240 -16.30 10.73 2.43
C LEU A 240 -15.13 10.28 1.55
N ILE A 241 -13.96 10.12 2.15
CA ILE A 241 -12.85 9.35 1.59
C ILE A 241 -12.54 8.20 2.55
N ALA A 242 -12.95 6.98 2.21
CA ALA A 242 -12.65 5.80 2.98
C ALA A 242 -11.43 5.09 2.38
N ILE A 243 -10.45 4.73 3.21
CA ILE A 243 -9.24 4.02 2.79
C ILE A 243 -9.23 2.66 3.50
N ASP A 244 -9.53 1.61 2.74
CA ASP A 244 -9.48 0.25 3.27
C ASP A 244 -8.05 -0.29 3.29
N GLU A 245 -7.75 -1.14 4.28
CA GLU A 245 -6.40 -1.66 4.55
C GLU A 245 -5.33 -0.53 4.53
N ALA A 246 -5.61 0.55 5.28
CA ALA A 246 -4.82 1.79 5.26
C ALA A 246 -3.32 1.61 5.59
N HIS A 247 -2.96 0.48 6.20
CA HIS A 247 -1.57 0.09 6.48
C HIS A 247 -0.76 -0.33 5.23
N GLU A 248 -1.44 -0.47 4.07
CA GLU A 248 -0.78 -1.00 2.88
C GLU A 248 0.29 -0.07 2.31
N PRO A 249 1.52 -0.58 2.05
CA PRO A 249 2.61 0.23 1.50
C PRO A 249 2.29 0.85 0.13
N SER A 250 1.39 0.22 -0.65
CA SER A 250 0.97 0.71 -1.96
C SER A 250 0.31 2.10 -1.93
N TYR A 251 -0.13 2.56 -0.78
CA TYR A 251 -0.65 3.93 -0.59
C TYR A 251 0.44 5.00 -0.54
N LYS A 252 1.71 4.63 -0.44
CA LYS A 252 2.85 5.54 -0.66
C LYS A 252 3.35 5.42 -2.09
N GLN A 253 3.46 6.53 -2.81
CA GLN A 253 4.00 6.54 -4.17
C GLN A 253 5.54 6.60 -4.16
N ASP A 254 6.18 5.74 -4.96
CA ASP A 254 7.65 5.67 -5.06
C ASP A 254 8.24 6.68 -6.04
N ASN A 255 7.46 7.05 -7.06
CA ASN A 255 7.85 8.02 -8.09
C ASN A 255 7.31 9.42 -7.75
N THR A 256 7.92 10.46 -8.36
CA THR A 256 7.47 11.85 -8.22
C THR A 256 6.06 12.06 -8.77
N PRO A 257 5.20 12.78 -8.01
CA PRO A 257 5.34 13.24 -6.63
C PRO A 257 5.23 12.06 -5.65
N ARG A 258 6.14 11.96 -4.68
CA ARG A 258 6.19 10.86 -3.72
C ARG A 258 5.19 11.03 -2.58
N TYR A 259 3.92 11.16 -2.92
CA TYR A 259 2.86 11.43 -1.96
C TYR A 259 2.41 10.18 -1.19
N SER A 260 1.87 10.39 0.00
CA SER A 260 1.09 9.41 0.75
C SER A 260 -0.39 9.63 0.45
N ALA A 261 -1.09 8.58 0.02
CA ALA A 261 -2.53 8.66 -0.24
C ALA A 261 -3.31 9.03 1.03
N LEU A 262 -2.88 8.54 2.21
CA LEU A 262 -3.53 8.86 3.49
C LEU A 262 -3.49 10.37 3.77
N ARG A 263 -2.31 10.97 3.71
CA ARG A 263 -2.14 12.43 3.93
C ARG A 263 -2.83 13.26 2.87
N THR A 264 -2.74 12.83 1.61
CA THR A 264 -3.40 13.53 0.49
C THR A 264 -4.93 13.45 0.60
N ALA A 265 -5.48 12.29 0.99
CA ALA A 265 -6.90 12.11 1.22
C ALA A 265 -7.42 13.02 2.34
N THR A 266 -6.69 13.12 3.46
CA THR A 266 -7.03 14.03 4.56
C THR A 266 -7.14 15.49 4.07
N MET A 267 -6.17 15.95 3.27
CA MET A 267 -6.18 17.31 2.75
C MET A 267 -7.26 17.53 1.69
N LEU A 268 -7.46 16.55 0.79
CA LEU A 268 -8.53 16.62 -0.20
C LEU A 268 -9.92 16.67 0.49
N ALA A 269 -10.16 15.82 1.48
CA ALA A 269 -11.39 15.84 2.26
C ALA A 269 -11.60 17.20 2.96
N LYS A 270 -10.53 17.74 3.58
CA LYS A 270 -10.56 19.07 4.20
C LYS A 270 -10.99 20.17 3.21
N TYR A 271 -10.48 20.14 1.97
CA TYR A 271 -10.85 21.14 0.95
C TYR A 271 -12.26 20.94 0.37
N HIS A 272 -12.87 19.78 0.62
CA HIS A 272 -14.26 19.48 0.27
C HIS A 272 -15.25 19.61 1.43
N ASP A 273 -14.80 20.00 2.62
CA ASP A 273 -15.59 19.96 3.87
C ASP A 273 -16.18 18.56 4.11
N GLY A 274 -15.37 17.55 3.84
CA GLY A 274 -15.68 16.14 4.00
C GLY A 274 -14.81 15.47 5.07
N ILE A 275 -14.99 14.16 5.22
CA ILE A 275 -14.29 13.34 6.19
C ILE A 275 -13.45 12.25 5.52
N THR A 276 -12.40 11.83 6.22
CA THR A 276 -11.57 10.70 5.82
C THR A 276 -11.58 9.65 6.93
N THR A 277 -11.68 8.36 6.59
CA THR A 277 -11.51 7.27 7.53
C THR A 277 -10.46 6.29 7.06
N PHE A 278 -9.51 5.95 7.96
CA PHE A 278 -8.48 4.95 7.73
C PHE A 278 -8.91 3.63 8.34
N GLY A 279 -9.30 2.67 7.50
CA GLY A 279 -9.74 1.37 7.96
C GLY A 279 -8.62 0.34 7.94
N SER A 280 -8.42 -0.35 9.05
CA SER A 280 -7.45 -1.44 9.13
C SER A 280 -7.77 -2.40 10.27
N ALA A 281 -7.38 -3.67 10.10
CA ALA A 281 -7.32 -4.65 11.19
C ALA A 281 -5.97 -4.58 11.94
N THR A 282 -4.96 -4.03 11.30
CA THR A 282 -3.60 -3.87 11.79
C THR A 282 -3.10 -2.46 11.45
N PRO A 283 -3.61 -1.42 12.13
CA PRO A 283 -3.27 -0.03 11.82
C PRO A 283 -1.76 0.22 11.79
N LEU A 284 -1.32 1.27 11.11
CA LEU A 284 0.05 1.74 11.24
C LEU A 284 0.29 2.19 12.69
N VAL A 285 1.44 1.82 13.24
CA VAL A 285 1.84 2.20 14.62
C VAL A 285 1.74 3.72 14.83
N ALA A 286 2.09 4.51 13.82
CA ALA A 286 1.99 5.97 13.88
C ALA A 286 0.54 6.45 13.95
N ASP A 287 -0.36 5.90 13.14
CA ASP A 287 -1.77 6.33 13.11
C ASP A 287 -2.48 5.92 14.42
N TYR A 288 -2.18 4.72 14.93
CA TYR A 288 -2.70 4.27 16.21
C TYR A 288 -2.14 5.09 17.38
N TYR A 289 -0.84 5.44 17.36
CA TYR A 289 -0.23 6.34 18.34
C TYR A 289 -0.94 7.70 18.38
N PHE A 290 -1.18 8.32 17.24
CA PHE A 290 -1.90 9.59 17.17
C PHE A 290 -3.36 9.47 17.63
N SER A 291 -3.99 8.33 17.46
CA SER A 291 -5.33 8.10 17.99
C SER A 291 -5.32 7.96 19.51
N GLN A 292 -4.33 7.30 20.09
CA GLN A 292 -4.16 7.23 21.55
C GLN A 292 -3.86 8.59 22.19
N GLN A 293 -3.24 9.50 21.44
CA GLN A 293 -3.01 10.90 21.85
C GLN A 293 -4.24 11.81 21.64
N GLY A 294 -5.38 11.28 21.23
CA GLY A 294 -6.59 12.03 20.96
C GLY A 294 -6.54 12.95 19.73
N ARG A 295 -5.50 12.83 18.88
CA ARG A 295 -5.36 13.64 17.66
C ARG A 295 -6.21 13.12 16.50
N ILE A 296 -6.51 11.85 16.50
CA ILE A 296 -7.35 11.17 15.51
C ILE A 296 -8.38 10.33 16.27
N PRO A 297 -9.69 10.54 16.10
CA PRO A 297 -10.73 9.70 16.69
C PRO A 297 -10.54 8.23 16.36
N LEU A 298 -10.59 7.37 17.38
CA LEU A 298 -10.53 5.92 17.24
C LEU A 298 -11.95 5.34 17.28
N ILE A 299 -12.37 4.73 16.19
CA ILE A 299 -13.64 4.00 16.05
C ILE A 299 -13.31 2.51 15.99
N THR A 300 -13.90 1.69 16.87
CA THR A 300 -13.53 0.28 16.99
C THR A 300 -14.64 -0.66 16.56
N LEU A 301 -14.25 -1.75 15.89
CA LEU A 301 -15.10 -2.91 15.55
C LEU A 301 -14.45 -4.16 16.15
N PRO A 302 -14.67 -4.43 17.45
CA PRO A 302 -13.91 -5.44 18.20
C PRO A 302 -14.30 -6.88 17.86
N HIS A 303 -15.45 -7.10 17.24
CA HIS A 303 -15.97 -8.44 16.98
C HIS A 303 -16.05 -8.76 15.49
N LYS A 304 -15.83 -10.03 15.14
CA LYS A 304 -16.09 -10.53 13.79
C LYS A 304 -17.59 -10.44 13.48
N ALA A 305 -17.93 -10.10 12.22
CA ALA A 305 -19.33 -10.00 11.78
C ALA A 305 -20.05 -11.36 11.78
N THR A 306 -19.32 -12.45 11.58
CA THR A 306 -19.82 -13.83 11.59
C THR A 306 -19.06 -14.66 12.62
N LYS A 307 -19.75 -15.60 13.26
CA LYS A 307 -19.11 -16.59 14.13
C LYS A 307 -18.25 -17.52 13.27
N THR A 308 -16.96 -17.60 13.59
CA THR A 308 -15.98 -18.43 12.87
C THR A 308 -15.15 -19.21 13.88
N THR A 309 -14.68 -20.40 13.50
CA THR A 309 -13.71 -21.17 14.31
C THR A 309 -12.32 -20.56 14.18
N SER A 310 -11.57 -20.51 15.26
CA SER A 310 -10.15 -20.12 15.22
C SER A 310 -9.35 -21.25 14.57
N PRO A 311 -8.35 -20.93 13.70
CA PRO A 311 -7.47 -21.95 13.14
C PRO A 311 -6.58 -22.56 14.23
N ASP A 312 -6.17 -23.82 14.03
CA ASP A 312 -5.11 -24.45 14.80
C ASP A 312 -3.74 -23.90 14.33
N ILE A 313 -2.98 -23.30 15.24
CA ILE A 313 -1.73 -22.59 14.89
C ILE A 313 -0.55 -23.33 15.50
N SER A 314 0.36 -23.79 14.64
CA SER A 314 1.62 -24.45 15.02
C SER A 314 2.81 -23.58 14.66
N ILE A 315 3.62 -23.19 15.65
CA ILE A 315 4.91 -22.51 15.43
C ILE A 315 6.00 -23.58 15.49
N ILE A 316 6.72 -23.76 14.39
CA ILE A 316 7.77 -24.76 14.24
C ILE A 316 9.14 -24.09 14.26
N ASP A 317 9.99 -24.54 15.15
CA ASP A 317 11.36 -24.09 15.32
C ASP A 317 12.27 -24.70 14.24
N ASN A 318 12.76 -23.86 13.33
CA ASN A 318 13.64 -24.25 12.22
C ASN A 318 15.06 -24.61 12.69
N THR A 319 15.43 -24.28 13.93
CA THR A 319 16.75 -24.68 14.50
C THR A 319 16.75 -26.15 14.92
N LYS A 320 15.58 -26.75 15.19
CA LYS A 320 15.43 -28.12 15.63
C LYS A 320 15.35 -29.08 14.44
N ARG A 321 16.46 -29.74 14.12
CA ARG A 321 16.57 -30.68 12.99
C ARG A 321 15.56 -31.82 13.05
N GLY A 322 15.15 -32.27 14.23
CA GLY A 322 14.14 -33.30 14.42
C GLY A 322 12.76 -32.95 13.85
N ASN A 323 12.47 -31.68 13.58
CA ASN A 323 11.23 -31.27 12.92
C ASN A 323 11.27 -31.43 11.39
N PHE A 324 12.42 -31.81 10.79
CA PHE A 324 12.72 -31.79 9.35
C PHE A 324 13.39 -33.10 8.89
N ILE A 325 12.82 -34.24 9.26
CA ILE A 325 13.38 -35.57 8.93
C ILE A 325 13.14 -35.88 7.44
N GLN A 326 11.93 -35.66 6.96
CA GLN A 326 11.53 -35.97 5.59
C GLN A 326 12.04 -34.96 4.57
N HIS A 327 12.18 -33.69 4.97
CA HIS A 327 12.57 -32.63 4.05
C HIS A 327 13.30 -31.48 4.76
N ARG A 328 14.32 -30.90 4.10
CA ARG A 328 15.21 -29.87 4.71
C ARG A 328 14.57 -28.50 4.96
N PHE A 329 13.47 -28.15 4.29
CA PHE A 329 12.82 -26.81 4.38
C PHE A 329 11.37 -26.86 4.80
N ILE A 330 10.71 -28.00 4.67
CA ILE A 330 9.30 -28.19 5.02
C ILE A 330 9.26 -29.16 6.19
N SER A 331 8.68 -28.74 7.30
CA SER A 331 8.60 -29.55 8.51
C SER A 331 7.70 -30.77 8.32
N ASP A 332 8.00 -31.84 9.04
CA ASP A 332 7.21 -33.10 9.00
C ASP A 332 5.76 -32.83 9.40
N THR A 333 5.51 -31.91 10.36
CA THR A 333 4.18 -31.44 10.72
C THR A 333 3.45 -30.83 9.51
N ALA A 334 4.13 -29.93 8.75
CA ALA A 334 3.52 -29.31 7.59
C ALA A 334 3.24 -30.33 6.48
N ILE A 335 4.16 -31.28 6.25
CA ILE A 335 3.96 -32.37 5.27
C ILE A 335 2.73 -33.21 5.63
N GLY A 336 2.58 -33.59 6.92
CA GLY A 336 1.43 -34.34 7.40
C GLY A 336 0.10 -33.57 7.20
N ILE A 337 0.07 -32.28 7.51
CA ILE A 337 -1.13 -31.45 7.31
C ILE A 337 -1.45 -31.32 5.82
N ILE A 338 -0.45 -31.10 4.95
CA ILE A 338 -0.66 -31.00 3.49
C ILE A 338 -1.25 -32.31 2.96
N ASN A 339 -0.76 -33.48 3.38
CA ASN A 339 -1.30 -34.78 2.97
C ASN A 339 -2.78 -34.91 3.38
N ASN A 340 -3.14 -34.52 4.60
CA ASN A 340 -4.53 -34.52 5.06
C ASN A 340 -5.40 -33.58 4.19
N MET A 341 -4.92 -32.36 3.89
CA MET A 341 -5.65 -31.42 3.02
C MET A 341 -5.86 -31.98 1.62
N LEU A 342 -4.86 -32.63 1.03
CA LEU A 342 -4.98 -33.30 -0.28
C LEU A 342 -6.00 -34.42 -0.25
N ALA A 343 -6.02 -35.25 0.81
CA ALA A 343 -7.00 -36.32 0.98
C ALA A 343 -8.43 -35.77 1.11
N ASP A 344 -8.61 -34.63 1.79
CA ASP A 344 -9.89 -33.97 1.99
C ASP A 344 -10.33 -33.11 0.78
N GLY A 345 -9.55 -33.04 -0.30
CA GLY A 345 -9.80 -32.17 -1.45
C GLY A 345 -9.73 -30.67 -1.13
N ARG A 346 -8.97 -30.32 -0.09
CA ARG A 346 -8.81 -28.92 0.40
C ARG A 346 -7.49 -28.33 -0.03
N GLN A 347 -7.44 -27.01 -0.11
CA GLN A 347 -6.29 -26.26 -0.60
C GLN A 347 -5.32 -25.91 0.53
N THR A 348 -4.02 -25.93 0.18
CA THR A 348 -2.95 -25.35 0.99
C THR A 348 -2.38 -24.10 0.34
N LEU A 349 -2.31 -23.00 1.08
CA LEU A 349 -1.59 -21.78 0.69
C LEU A 349 -0.19 -21.82 1.30
N VAL A 350 0.84 -21.88 0.47
CA VAL A 350 2.24 -21.71 0.87
C VAL A 350 2.60 -20.24 0.69
N PHE A 351 2.58 -19.52 1.81
CA PHE A 351 2.84 -18.10 1.82
C PHE A 351 4.33 -17.82 2.08
N HIS A 352 5.00 -17.20 1.12
CA HIS A 352 6.41 -16.84 1.25
C HIS A 352 6.67 -15.41 0.81
N ASN A 353 7.08 -14.56 1.75
CA ASN A 353 7.36 -13.15 1.48
C ASN A 353 8.76 -12.98 0.88
N ARG A 354 8.86 -13.02 -0.45
CA ARG A 354 10.13 -12.91 -1.19
C ARG A 354 10.59 -11.47 -1.40
N ARG A 355 10.17 -10.46 -0.71
CA ARG A 355 10.71 -9.12 -0.96
C ARG A 355 12.14 -9.01 -0.43
N GLY A 356 13.08 -9.05 -1.37
CA GLY A 356 14.51 -8.81 -1.20
C GLY A 356 15.34 -10.09 -1.29
N THR A 357 16.34 -10.09 -2.18
CA THR A 357 17.55 -10.91 -2.07
C THR A 357 18.42 -10.36 -0.94
N THR A 358 17.80 -10.04 0.20
CA THR A 358 18.52 -9.56 1.38
C THR A 358 19.44 -10.65 1.85
N SER A 359 20.71 -10.37 1.78
CA SER A 359 21.74 -11.15 2.46
C SER A 359 21.68 -10.84 3.96
N THR A 360 20.63 -11.32 4.62
CA THR A 360 20.53 -11.27 6.07
C THR A 360 21.46 -12.27 6.68
N THR A 361 22.25 -11.85 7.64
CA THR A 361 23.14 -12.73 8.38
C THR A 361 22.40 -13.31 9.59
N LEU A 362 22.12 -14.61 9.54
CA LEU A 362 21.35 -15.35 10.55
C LEU A 362 22.02 -16.67 10.85
N CYS A 363 22.10 -17.04 12.13
CA CYS A 363 22.56 -18.36 12.57
C CYS A 363 21.46 -19.41 12.46
N LYS A 364 21.74 -20.54 11.81
CA LYS A 364 20.78 -21.66 11.70
C LYS A 364 20.57 -22.43 12.99
N ILE A 365 21.51 -22.35 13.90
CA ILE A 365 21.52 -23.19 15.12
C ILE A 365 20.75 -22.51 16.25
N CYS A 366 20.95 -21.20 16.49
CA CYS A 366 20.31 -20.49 17.58
C CYS A 366 19.34 -19.39 17.15
N GLY A 367 19.25 -19.10 15.84
CA GLY A 367 18.38 -18.03 15.33
C GLY A 367 18.94 -16.62 15.51
N TRP A 368 20.19 -16.46 16.00
CA TRP A 368 20.83 -15.15 16.11
C TRP A 368 20.81 -14.42 14.76
N MET A 369 20.51 -13.13 14.80
CA MET A 369 20.50 -12.24 13.64
C MET A 369 21.42 -11.05 13.89
N ALA A 370 22.19 -10.64 12.88
CA ALA A 370 23.03 -9.45 12.94
C ALA A 370 22.17 -8.18 12.94
N LEU A 371 22.13 -7.47 14.06
CA LEU A 371 21.36 -6.24 14.26
C LEU A 371 22.27 -5.03 14.50
N ASP A 372 21.79 -3.87 14.11
CA ASP A 372 22.36 -2.58 14.50
C ASP A 372 22.13 -2.37 16.00
N PRO A 373 23.18 -2.12 16.80
CA PRO A 373 23.05 -2.00 18.25
C PRO A 373 22.20 -0.78 18.68
N THR A 374 22.12 0.26 17.85
CA THR A 374 21.38 1.49 18.17
C THR A 374 19.93 1.42 17.74
N THR A 375 19.68 0.99 16.49
CA THR A 375 18.33 1.00 15.91
C THR A 375 17.63 -0.34 16.01
N GLN A 376 18.34 -1.40 16.40
CA GLN A 376 17.85 -2.79 16.46
C GLN A 376 17.27 -3.27 15.12
N THR A 377 17.73 -2.68 14.01
CA THR A 377 17.35 -3.09 12.67
C THR A 377 18.39 -4.03 12.08
N PRO A 378 17.99 -4.97 11.20
CA PRO A 378 18.91 -5.92 10.58
C PRO A 378 20.00 -5.24 9.75
N LEU A 379 21.21 -5.78 9.86
CA LEU A 379 22.34 -5.40 9.02
C LEU A 379 22.28 -6.16 7.69
N THR A 380 22.66 -5.48 6.62
CA THR A 380 22.74 -6.05 5.27
C THR A 380 24.18 -6.42 4.91
N LEU A 381 24.40 -7.61 4.40
CA LEU A 381 25.70 -8.02 3.88
C LEU A 381 25.98 -7.33 2.53
N HIS A 382 27.04 -6.57 2.47
CA HIS A 382 27.64 -6.04 1.25
C HIS A 382 28.79 -6.97 0.82
N ALA A 383 28.53 -7.78 -0.21
CA ALA A 383 29.47 -8.81 -0.64
C ALA A 383 30.77 -8.24 -1.26
N ASP A 384 30.69 -7.07 -1.86
CA ASP A 384 31.80 -6.32 -2.47
C ASP A 384 32.82 -5.82 -1.43
N THR A 385 32.33 -5.36 -0.27
CA THR A 385 33.17 -4.86 0.84
C THR A 385 33.37 -5.86 1.97
N HIS A 386 32.72 -7.02 1.93
CA HIS A 386 32.67 -8.03 3.02
C HIS A 386 32.31 -7.42 4.37
N GLN A 387 31.34 -6.50 4.39
CA GLN A 387 30.86 -5.82 5.59
C GLN A 387 29.35 -5.95 5.75
N LEU A 388 28.91 -5.92 6.99
CA LEU A 388 27.50 -5.74 7.38
C LEU A 388 27.25 -4.26 7.61
N ILE A 389 26.23 -3.70 6.94
CA ILE A 389 25.93 -2.25 6.99
C ILE A 389 24.47 -2.02 7.40
N SER A 390 24.27 -1.09 8.34
CA SER A 390 22.94 -0.54 8.64
C SER A 390 22.60 0.56 7.65
N HIS A 391 21.49 0.42 6.92
CA HIS A 391 21.00 1.45 5.99
C HIS A 391 20.20 2.56 6.69
N ILE A 392 20.06 2.49 8.01
CA ILE A 392 19.39 3.51 8.82
C ILE A 392 20.42 4.39 9.52
N SER A 393 21.35 3.79 10.29
CA SER A 393 22.33 4.53 11.09
C SER A 393 23.68 4.73 10.39
N GLY A 394 23.96 3.92 9.37
CA GLY A 394 25.30 3.84 8.75
C GLY A 394 26.30 3.02 9.59
N TYR A 395 25.85 2.33 10.64
CA TYR A 395 26.70 1.42 11.42
C TYR A 395 27.28 0.31 10.55
N THR A 396 28.54 -0.03 10.74
CA THR A 396 29.23 -1.09 9.99
C THR A 396 29.85 -2.10 10.97
N ALA A 397 29.76 -3.38 10.61
CA ALA A 397 30.38 -4.47 11.32
C ALA A 397 31.06 -5.47 10.35
N PRO A 398 32.09 -6.19 10.77
CA PRO A 398 32.65 -7.28 9.97
C PRO A 398 31.64 -8.42 9.84
N VAL A 399 31.73 -9.20 8.75
CA VAL A 399 30.95 -10.44 8.60
C VAL A 399 31.49 -11.48 9.59
N PRO A 400 30.68 -12.00 10.51
CA PRO A 400 31.14 -12.97 11.47
C PRO A 400 31.44 -14.32 10.80
N THR A 401 32.56 -14.94 11.14
CA THR A 401 32.94 -16.30 10.69
C THR A 401 32.27 -17.39 11.54
N SER A 402 31.87 -17.02 12.76
CA SER A 402 31.08 -17.87 13.66
C SER A 402 30.03 -17.03 14.39
N CYS A 403 28.96 -17.66 14.82
CA CYS A 403 27.89 -17.00 15.54
C CYS A 403 28.39 -16.43 16.88
N PRO A 404 28.19 -15.12 17.16
CA PRO A 404 28.61 -14.52 18.43
C PRO A 404 27.90 -15.11 19.66
N GLU A 405 26.73 -15.70 19.49
CA GLU A 405 25.90 -16.24 20.58
C GLU A 405 26.23 -17.71 20.89
N CYS A 406 26.31 -18.58 19.87
CA CYS A 406 26.46 -20.03 20.08
C CYS A 406 27.76 -20.60 19.50
N GLY A 407 28.64 -19.79 18.90
CA GLY A 407 29.90 -20.23 18.30
C GLY A 407 29.78 -21.03 17.00
N SER A 408 28.58 -21.33 16.52
CA SER A 408 28.38 -22.13 15.29
C SER A 408 28.85 -21.39 14.05
N VAL A 409 29.43 -22.15 13.10
CA VAL A 409 29.80 -21.64 11.76
C VAL A 409 28.63 -21.69 10.76
N ASP A 410 27.49 -22.26 11.12
CA ASP A 410 26.29 -22.38 10.27
C ASP A 410 25.55 -21.06 10.15
N ILE A 411 26.17 -20.07 9.52
CA ILE A 411 25.59 -18.75 9.24
C ILE A 411 25.07 -18.74 7.81
N ILE A 412 23.84 -18.28 7.63
CA ILE A 412 23.21 -18.09 6.31
C ILE A 412 23.08 -16.63 5.96
N HIS A 413 23.26 -16.35 4.67
CA HIS A 413 23.13 -15.00 4.10
C HIS A 413 22.02 -14.90 3.03
N LYS A 414 21.31 -15.99 2.74
CA LYS A 414 20.24 -16.03 1.72
C LYS A 414 19.02 -16.80 2.21
N GLY A 415 17.83 -16.28 1.95
CA GLY A 415 16.56 -16.98 2.18
C GLY A 415 16.20 -17.99 1.06
N ILE A 416 15.15 -18.77 1.29
CA ILE A 416 14.54 -19.70 0.33
C ILE A 416 13.75 -18.89 -0.72
N GLY A 417 13.83 -19.26 -2.02
CA GLY A 417 13.04 -18.62 -3.08
C GLY A 417 11.75 -19.39 -3.40
N THR A 418 10.71 -18.69 -3.89
CA THR A 418 9.43 -19.30 -4.30
C THR A 418 9.57 -20.37 -5.37
N LYS A 419 10.53 -20.21 -6.31
CA LYS A 419 10.85 -21.21 -7.33
C LYS A 419 11.39 -22.50 -6.73
N LEU A 420 12.29 -22.39 -5.74
CA LEU A 420 12.81 -23.56 -5.03
C LEU A 420 11.69 -24.26 -4.26
N LEU A 421 10.83 -23.51 -3.56
CA LEU A 421 9.67 -24.08 -2.87
C LEU A 421 8.75 -24.83 -3.82
N GLN A 422 8.49 -24.29 -5.01
CA GLN A 422 7.69 -24.98 -6.04
C GLN A 422 8.32 -26.30 -6.45
N THR A 423 9.63 -26.31 -6.74
CA THR A 423 10.35 -27.52 -7.14
C THR A 423 10.31 -28.59 -6.05
N GLU A 424 10.57 -28.21 -4.81
CA GLU A 424 10.62 -29.16 -3.70
C GLU A 424 9.21 -29.68 -3.33
N LEU A 425 8.18 -28.84 -3.35
CA LEU A 425 6.79 -29.27 -3.13
C LEU A 425 6.29 -30.19 -4.25
N SER A 426 6.69 -29.95 -5.51
CA SER A 426 6.34 -30.85 -6.62
C SER A 426 7.02 -32.22 -6.50
N ARG A 427 8.19 -32.31 -5.84
CA ARG A 427 8.83 -33.60 -5.54
C ARG A 427 8.18 -34.33 -4.38
N LEU A 428 7.75 -33.58 -3.33
CA LEU A 428 7.09 -34.17 -2.17
C LEU A 428 5.66 -34.63 -2.49
N PHE A 429 4.96 -33.89 -3.35
CA PHE A 429 3.54 -34.14 -3.70
C PHE A 429 3.36 -34.22 -5.23
N PRO A 430 3.85 -35.30 -5.89
CA PRO A 430 3.86 -35.39 -7.36
C PRO A 430 2.47 -35.44 -7.98
N GLN A 431 1.43 -35.82 -7.22
CA GLN A 431 0.04 -35.85 -7.68
C GLN A 431 -0.71 -34.53 -7.46
N ALA A 432 -0.13 -33.57 -6.72
CA ALA A 432 -0.79 -32.31 -6.39
C ALA A 432 -0.69 -31.32 -7.56
N ARG A 433 -1.78 -30.58 -7.79
CA ARG A 433 -1.86 -29.49 -8.78
C ARG A 433 -1.31 -28.20 -8.13
N ILE A 434 -0.04 -27.90 -8.41
CA ILE A 434 0.70 -26.80 -7.78
C ILE A 434 0.79 -25.61 -8.73
N ALA A 435 0.44 -24.42 -8.25
CA ALA A 435 0.66 -23.16 -8.98
C ALA A 435 1.38 -22.12 -8.15
N ARG A 436 2.22 -21.30 -8.81
CA ARG A 436 3.00 -20.23 -8.20
C ARG A 436 2.56 -18.87 -8.75
N PHE A 437 2.35 -17.93 -7.85
CA PHE A 437 1.93 -16.56 -8.14
C PHE A 437 2.86 -15.56 -7.45
N ASP A 438 3.82 -15.05 -8.18
CA ASP A 438 4.75 -14.01 -7.75
C ASP A 438 5.04 -13.01 -8.88
N GLY A 439 5.87 -12.00 -8.61
CA GLY A 439 6.21 -10.96 -9.59
C GLY A 439 6.92 -11.45 -10.85
N ASP A 440 7.49 -12.67 -10.83
CA ASP A 440 8.22 -13.28 -11.93
C ASP A 440 7.38 -14.35 -12.66
N SER A 441 6.10 -14.48 -12.31
CA SER A 441 5.19 -15.45 -12.96
C SER A 441 4.90 -15.05 -14.42
N ALA A 442 4.76 -16.05 -15.29
CA ALA A 442 4.45 -15.82 -16.69
C ALA A 442 3.11 -15.06 -16.85
N PRO A 443 2.95 -14.24 -17.92
CA PRO A 443 1.71 -13.49 -18.16
C PRO A 443 0.44 -14.36 -18.24
N ALA A 444 0.58 -15.63 -18.59
CA ALA A 444 -0.52 -16.60 -18.61
C ALA A 444 -0.94 -17.05 -17.21
N ASP A 445 0.00 -17.04 -16.24
CA ASP A 445 -0.20 -17.49 -14.87
C ASP A 445 -0.45 -16.33 -13.90
N THR A 446 -0.98 -15.22 -14.39
CA THR A 446 -1.35 -14.11 -13.50
C THR A 446 -2.53 -14.52 -12.62
N LEU A 447 -2.51 -14.05 -11.38
CA LEU A 447 -3.59 -14.31 -10.41
C LEU A 447 -4.97 -13.98 -10.98
N ALA A 448 -5.10 -12.87 -11.72
CA ALA A 448 -6.36 -12.45 -12.33
C ALA A 448 -6.92 -13.48 -13.32
N LYS A 449 -6.06 -14.15 -14.09
CA LYS A 449 -6.48 -15.17 -15.06
C LYS A 449 -6.81 -16.53 -14.43
N ARG A 450 -6.10 -16.87 -13.34
CA ARG A 450 -6.25 -18.18 -12.67
C ARG A 450 -7.15 -18.11 -11.43
N TYR A 451 -7.73 -16.94 -11.13
CA TYR A 451 -8.57 -16.78 -9.93
C TYR A 451 -9.78 -17.72 -9.92
N SER A 452 -10.46 -17.88 -11.05
CA SER A 452 -11.60 -18.81 -11.16
C SER A 452 -11.23 -20.26 -10.85
N ASP A 453 -10.03 -20.70 -11.27
CA ASP A 453 -9.53 -22.06 -10.99
C ASP A 453 -9.18 -22.23 -9.52
N ILE A 454 -8.59 -21.19 -8.89
CA ILE A 454 -8.30 -21.18 -7.45
C ILE A 454 -9.61 -21.25 -6.66
N HIS A 455 -10.57 -20.39 -6.98
CA HIS A 455 -11.87 -20.33 -6.30
C HIS A 455 -12.69 -21.61 -6.47
N ALA A 456 -12.58 -22.28 -7.61
CA ALA A 456 -13.26 -23.55 -7.89
C ALA A 456 -12.56 -24.79 -7.30
N GLY A 457 -11.44 -24.62 -6.55
CA GLY A 457 -10.71 -25.76 -5.96
C GLY A 457 -9.93 -26.61 -6.97
N LYS A 458 -9.64 -26.09 -8.17
CA LYS A 458 -8.88 -26.83 -9.19
C LYS A 458 -7.36 -26.88 -8.94
N LEU A 459 -6.87 -26.15 -7.95
CA LEU A 459 -5.49 -26.17 -7.50
C LEU A 459 -5.45 -26.67 -6.07
N ASP A 460 -4.47 -27.49 -5.75
CA ASP A 460 -4.32 -28.12 -4.42
C ASP A 460 -3.33 -27.32 -3.56
N ILE A 461 -2.17 -26.92 -4.14
CA ILE A 461 -1.15 -26.14 -3.45
C ILE A 461 -0.92 -24.84 -4.23
N ILE A 462 -1.09 -23.72 -3.53
CA ILE A 462 -0.96 -22.38 -4.08
C ILE A 462 0.25 -21.72 -3.43
N ILE A 463 1.30 -21.45 -4.20
CA ILE A 463 2.52 -20.79 -3.69
C ILE A 463 2.45 -19.33 -4.07
N GLY A 464 2.67 -18.43 -3.12
CA GLY A 464 2.72 -17.03 -3.48
C GLY A 464 3.18 -16.07 -2.40
N THR A 465 3.29 -14.82 -2.83
CA THR A 465 3.74 -13.69 -2.03
C THR A 465 2.54 -12.89 -1.50
N GLN A 466 2.76 -11.65 -1.11
CA GLN A 466 1.74 -10.74 -0.55
C GLN A 466 0.44 -10.64 -1.38
N ILE A 467 0.50 -10.92 -2.69
CA ILE A 467 -0.69 -10.88 -3.58
C ILE A 467 -1.77 -11.86 -3.10
N LEU A 468 -1.39 -13.03 -2.61
CA LEU A 468 -2.32 -14.06 -2.13
C LEU A 468 -2.80 -13.82 -0.68
N ALA A 469 -2.03 -13.07 0.10
CA ALA A 469 -2.42 -12.71 1.46
C ALA A 469 -3.57 -11.68 1.50
N LYS A 470 -3.90 -11.03 0.37
CA LYS A 470 -4.78 -9.87 0.31
C LYS A 470 -6.01 -10.10 -0.57
N GLY A 471 -7.19 -9.79 -0.04
CA GLY A 471 -8.41 -9.61 -0.82
C GLY A 471 -9.04 -10.85 -1.48
N LEU A 472 -8.40 -12.03 -1.48
CA LEU A 472 -8.95 -13.21 -2.15
C LEU A 472 -9.92 -13.96 -1.24
N ASP A 473 -11.06 -14.36 -1.77
CA ASP A 473 -11.89 -15.40 -1.16
C ASP A 473 -11.39 -16.76 -1.64
N LEU A 474 -11.00 -17.63 -0.69
CA LEU A 474 -10.47 -18.96 -0.94
C LEU A 474 -11.36 -19.98 -0.20
N PRO A 475 -12.50 -20.35 -0.78
CA PRO A 475 -13.52 -21.17 -0.10
C PRO A 475 -13.03 -22.57 0.30
N HIS A 476 -12.05 -23.11 -0.41
CA HIS A 476 -11.49 -24.45 -0.16
C HIS A 476 -10.19 -24.41 0.67
N LEU A 477 -9.77 -23.24 1.15
CA LEU A 477 -8.52 -23.11 1.92
C LEU A 477 -8.64 -23.81 3.29
N GLY A 478 -7.82 -24.84 3.50
CA GLY A 478 -7.77 -25.61 4.74
C GLY A 478 -6.49 -25.37 5.54
N HIS A 479 -5.40 -25.04 4.87
CA HIS A 479 -4.10 -24.88 5.49
C HIS A 479 -3.33 -23.70 4.94
N VAL A 480 -2.59 -23.01 5.81
CA VAL A 480 -1.58 -22.02 5.42
C VAL A 480 -0.23 -22.44 5.99
N LEU A 481 0.76 -22.55 5.11
CA LEU A 481 2.16 -22.77 5.47
C LEU A 481 2.98 -21.51 5.23
N ILE A 482 3.70 -21.05 6.25
CA ILE A 482 4.70 -19.99 6.17
C ILE A 482 6.08 -20.64 6.41
N PRO A 483 6.87 -20.96 5.36
CA PRO A 483 8.11 -21.74 5.48
C PRO A 483 9.25 -21.01 6.20
N GLN A 484 9.22 -19.67 6.18
CA GLN A 484 10.23 -18.83 6.82
C GLN A 484 9.63 -17.47 7.17
N ALA A 485 9.12 -17.34 8.38
CA ALA A 485 8.51 -16.10 8.85
C ALA A 485 9.54 -14.98 9.10
N ASP A 486 10.79 -15.35 9.40
CA ASP A 486 11.90 -14.42 9.65
C ASP A 486 12.28 -13.57 8.43
N ALA A 487 11.94 -13.99 7.23
CA ALA A 487 12.30 -13.27 6.00
C ALA A 487 11.81 -11.81 5.98
N GLY A 488 10.67 -11.54 6.62
CA GLY A 488 10.15 -10.18 6.76
C GLY A 488 10.90 -9.36 7.80
N LEU A 489 11.30 -9.99 8.90
CA LEU A 489 12.06 -9.34 9.99
C LEU A 489 13.46 -8.91 9.55
N ALA A 490 13.99 -9.57 8.54
CA ALA A 490 15.31 -9.37 8.00
C ALA A 490 15.46 -8.14 7.09
N LEU A 491 14.40 -7.42 6.80
CA LEU A 491 14.46 -6.22 5.96
C LEU A 491 15.11 -5.05 6.74
N PRO A 492 16.09 -4.33 6.16
CA PRO A 492 16.75 -3.20 6.80
C PRO A 492 15.88 -1.92 6.75
N ASP A 493 14.71 -2.00 7.32
CA ASP A 493 13.71 -0.94 7.38
C ASP A 493 13.12 -0.92 8.80
N TYR A 494 13.00 0.25 9.41
CA TYR A 494 12.42 0.37 10.75
C TYR A 494 10.97 -0.14 10.83
N THR A 495 10.29 -0.24 9.70
CA THR A 495 8.92 -0.82 9.61
C THR A 495 8.91 -2.32 9.39
N ALA A 496 10.07 -2.99 9.34
CA ALA A 496 10.16 -4.43 9.04
C ALA A 496 9.36 -5.29 10.02
N ARG A 497 9.45 -4.99 11.31
CA ARG A 497 8.69 -5.66 12.39
C ARG A 497 7.18 -5.43 12.22
N GLU A 498 6.77 -4.20 12.00
CA GLU A 498 5.37 -3.83 11.76
C GLU A 498 4.79 -4.53 10.53
N ARG A 499 5.50 -4.50 9.41
CA ARG A 499 5.07 -5.18 8.17
C ARG A 499 4.98 -6.69 8.33
N THR A 500 5.92 -7.29 9.08
CA THR A 500 5.91 -8.73 9.34
C THR A 500 4.73 -9.11 10.23
N PHE A 501 4.46 -8.35 11.29
CA PHE A 501 3.26 -8.53 12.12
C PHE A 501 1.98 -8.44 11.28
N GLN A 502 1.82 -7.35 10.50
CA GLN A 502 0.65 -7.11 9.65
C GLN A 502 0.42 -8.27 8.70
N LEU A 503 1.48 -8.76 8.09
CA LEU A 503 1.43 -9.86 7.13
C LEU A 503 1.04 -11.18 7.81
N LEU A 504 1.64 -11.53 8.95
CA LEU A 504 1.29 -12.72 9.71
C LEU A 504 -0.17 -12.67 10.17
N ALA A 505 -0.61 -11.55 10.75
CA ALA A 505 -1.97 -11.36 11.20
C ALA A 505 -3.00 -11.45 10.04
N GLN A 506 -2.66 -10.91 8.86
CA GLN A 506 -3.49 -11.04 7.67
C GLN A 506 -3.59 -12.47 7.18
N VAL A 507 -2.46 -13.18 7.08
CA VAL A 507 -2.41 -14.56 6.58
C VAL A 507 -3.13 -15.51 7.52
N VAL A 508 -2.92 -15.39 8.83
CA VAL A 508 -3.67 -16.14 9.85
C VAL A 508 -5.17 -15.84 9.77
N GLY A 509 -5.54 -14.59 9.55
CA GLY A 509 -6.93 -14.16 9.40
C GLY A 509 -7.62 -14.62 8.11
N ARG A 510 -6.91 -15.24 7.15
CA ARG A 510 -7.51 -15.83 5.93
C ARG A 510 -8.18 -17.15 6.18
N VAL A 511 -7.62 -17.97 7.05
CA VAL A 511 -8.20 -19.24 7.48
C VAL A 511 -9.21 -19.01 8.61
N GLY A 512 -10.16 -19.92 8.77
CA GLY A 512 -11.19 -19.82 9.81
C GLY A 512 -12.34 -18.86 9.46
N ARG A 513 -12.55 -18.55 8.18
CA ARG A 513 -13.73 -17.78 7.74
C ARG A 513 -15.01 -18.62 7.64
N ARG A 514 -14.88 -19.94 7.65
CA ARG A 514 -15.98 -20.93 7.65
C ARG A 514 -15.91 -21.75 8.94
N GLN A 515 -16.94 -22.55 9.20
CA GLN A 515 -17.04 -23.39 10.43
C GLN A 515 -16.13 -24.63 10.41
N GLU A 516 -15.36 -24.85 9.35
CA GLU A 516 -14.48 -26.01 9.21
C GLU A 516 -13.14 -25.80 9.94
N LYS A 517 -12.56 -26.91 10.43
CA LYS A 517 -11.23 -26.91 11.03
C LYS A 517 -10.19 -26.49 10.00
N THR A 518 -9.39 -25.50 10.33
CA THR A 518 -8.32 -24.98 9.51
C THR A 518 -7.02 -24.95 10.30
N ALA A 519 -5.87 -25.03 9.61
CA ALA A 519 -4.56 -25.03 10.23
C ALA A 519 -3.65 -23.93 9.68
N VAL A 520 -2.76 -23.42 10.52
CA VAL A 520 -1.66 -22.52 10.13
C VAL A 520 -0.35 -23.05 10.69
N THR A 521 0.62 -23.32 9.82
CA THR A 521 1.98 -23.71 10.22
C THR A 521 2.94 -22.57 9.93
N ILE A 522 3.57 -22.04 10.99
CA ILE A 522 4.54 -20.96 10.91
C ILE A 522 5.92 -21.54 11.24
N GLN A 523 6.80 -21.64 10.26
CA GLN A 523 8.18 -22.07 10.44
C GLN A 523 9.09 -20.86 10.61
N THR A 524 9.94 -20.87 11.62
CA THR A 524 10.79 -19.73 11.98
C THR A 524 12.06 -20.18 12.71
N TYR A 525 13.16 -19.43 12.54
CA TYR A 525 14.38 -19.58 13.33
C TYR A 525 14.28 -18.87 14.70
N GLN A 526 13.24 -18.05 14.89
CA GLN A 526 13.04 -17.25 16.10
C GLN A 526 11.62 -17.46 16.67
N PRO A 527 11.29 -18.68 17.20
CA PRO A 527 9.92 -19.01 17.62
C PRO A 527 9.39 -18.14 18.76
N HIS A 528 10.28 -17.56 19.58
CA HIS A 528 9.93 -16.69 20.70
C HIS A 528 9.99 -15.19 20.37
N HIS A 529 10.26 -14.83 19.11
CA HIS A 529 10.29 -13.42 18.72
C HIS A 529 8.91 -12.77 18.87
N PRO A 530 8.79 -11.61 19.56
CA PRO A 530 7.49 -10.98 19.87
C PRO A 530 6.58 -10.80 18.65
N VAL A 531 7.14 -10.40 17.50
CA VAL A 531 6.38 -10.23 16.25
C VAL A 531 5.75 -11.54 15.77
N ILE A 532 6.45 -12.67 15.91
CA ILE A 532 5.92 -14.00 15.54
C ILE A 532 4.78 -14.39 16.49
N THR A 533 5.00 -14.23 17.78
CA THR A 533 4.00 -14.56 18.82
C THR A 533 2.74 -13.71 18.66
N TYR A 534 2.87 -12.38 18.66
CA TYR A 534 1.71 -11.49 18.49
C TYR A 534 1.03 -11.65 17.12
N GLY A 535 1.82 -11.83 16.05
CA GLY A 535 1.28 -12.01 14.70
C GLY A 535 0.47 -13.29 14.54
N SER A 536 0.93 -14.39 15.12
CA SER A 536 0.21 -15.67 15.13
C SER A 536 -1.10 -15.59 15.90
N GLN A 537 -1.13 -14.84 17.00
CA GLN A 537 -2.32 -14.61 17.84
C GLN A 537 -3.22 -13.49 17.33
N GLN A 538 -2.80 -12.74 16.30
CA GLN A 538 -3.46 -11.50 15.85
C GLN A 538 -3.59 -10.44 16.96
N ASP A 539 -2.71 -10.46 17.97
CA ASP A 539 -2.70 -9.50 19.08
C ASP A 539 -2.01 -8.19 18.67
N TYR A 540 -2.80 -7.30 18.05
CA TYR A 540 -2.30 -5.97 17.69
C TYR A 540 -1.95 -5.12 18.91
N ALA A 541 -2.70 -5.22 20.00
CA ALA A 541 -2.47 -4.40 21.19
C ALA A 541 -1.14 -4.75 21.88
N GLY A 542 -0.83 -6.04 22.01
CA GLY A 542 0.46 -6.52 22.50
C GLY A 542 1.61 -6.10 21.61
N PHE A 543 1.47 -6.29 20.31
CA PHE A 543 2.46 -5.85 19.31
C PHE A 543 2.70 -4.34 19.39
N TYR A 544 1.64 -3.51 19.41
CA TYR A 544 1.77 -2.06 19.47
C TYR A 544 2.54 -1.59 20.71
N ARG A 545 2.27 -2.15 21.89
CA ARG A 545 3.00 -1.79 23.11
C ARG A 545 4.48 -2.08 23.01
N ASP A 546 4.85 -3.25 22.51
CA ASP A 546 6.25 -3.66 22.30
C ASP A 546 6.93 -2.76 21.27
N GLU A 547 6.34 -2.62 20.08
CA GLU A 547 6.89 -1.87 18.96
C GLU A 547 7.01 -0.37 19.26
N SER A 548 6.00 0.24 19.90
CA SER A 548 6.05 1.67 20.27
C SER A 548 7.14 1.95 21.31
N THR A 549 7.33 1.05 22.28
CA THR A 549 8.43 1.15 23.27
C THR A 549 9.79 1.10 22.57
N GLN A 550 9.97 0.17 21.64
CA GLN A 550 11.23 0.05 20.91
C GLN A 550 11.49 1.29 20.02
N ARG A 551 10.48 1.77 19.31
CA ARG A 551 10.61 2.98 18.48
C ARG A 551 10.90 4.23 19.30
N ALA A 552 10.32 4.38 20.49
CA ALA A 552 10.62 5.48 21.40
C ALA A 552 12.08 5.45 21.84
N ARG A 553 12.62 4.26 22.25
CA ARG A 553 14.02 4.11 22.64
C ARG A 553 15.00 4.44 21.50
N SER A 554 14.66 4.05 20.28
CA SER A 554 15.50 4.25 19.09
C SER A 554 15.21 5.56 18.35
N MET A 555 14.38 6.45 18.90
CA MET A 555 13.99 7.72 18.28
C MET A 555 13.48 7.54 16.84
N LEU A 556 12.62 6.52 16.61
CA LEU A 556 12.02 6.23 15.31
C LEU A 556 10.56 6.74 15.25
N PRO A 557 9.99 6.97 14.05
CA PRO A 557 8.60 7.39 13.93
C PRO A 557 7.61 6.45 14.67
N PRO A 558 6.64 6.99 15.44
CA PRO A 558 6.13 8.37 15.45
C PRO A 558 6.84 9.35 16.41
N PHE A 559 7.87 8.93 17.12
CA PHE A 559 8.58 9.74 18.13
C PHE A 559 9.59 10.71 17.50
N SER A 560 9.93 10.52 16.24
CA SER A 560 10.74 11.43 15.43
C SER A 560 10.22 11.48 13.99
N TYR A 561 10.84 12.31 13.16
CA TYR A 561 10.62 12.34 11.72
C TYR A 561 11.88 11.86 11.01
N LEU A 562 11.71 11.05 9.96
CA LEU A 562 12.78 10.58 9.11
C LEU A 562 12.64 11.19 7.71
N ALA A 563 13.70 11.83 7.21
CA ALA A 563 13.80 12.28 5.84
C ALA A 563 14.92 11.53 5.13
N ARG A 564 14.62 10.90 4.00
CA ARG A 564 15.61 10.17 3.19
C ARG A 564 15.87 10.91 1.89
N PHE A 565 17.13 11.35 1.72
CA PHE A 565 17.62 11.92 0.49
C PHE A 565 18.31 10.84 -0.35
N THR A 566 18.00 10.75 -1.63
CA THR A 566 18.58 9.75 -2.54
C THR A 566 19.28 10.44 -3.70
N CYS A 567 20.59 10.24 -3.81
CA CYS A 567 21.40 10.70 -4.93
C CYS A 567 21.45 9.60 -6.01
N ARG A 568 20.98 9.90 -7.21
CA ARG A 568 21.02 8.99 -8.38
C ARG A 568 21.85 9.64 -9.49
N TYR A 569 22.90 8.95 -9.92
CA TYR A 569 23.78 9.38 -11.00
C TYR A 569 24.10 8.21 -11.95
N LYS A 570 24.66 8.51 -13.12
CA LYS A 570 25.05 7.48 -14.09
C LYS A 570 26.21 6.60 -13.63
N THR A 571 27.08 7.13 -12.75
CA THR A 571 28.23 6.40 -12.20
C THR A 571 28.18 6.42 -10.68
N GLU A 572 28.66 5.36 -10.08
CA GLU A 572 28.74 5.19 -8.62
C GLU A 572 29.58 6.30 -7.99
N SER A 573 30.78 6.58 -8.54
CA SER A 573 31.66 7.63 -8.03
C SER A 573 31.01 9.03 -8.03
N ALA A 574 30.15 9.33 -9.01
CA ALA A 574 29.40 10.58 -9.03
C ALA A 574 28.29 10.60 -7.96
N ALA A 575 27.60 9.47 -7.73
CA ALA A 575 26.61 9.35 -6.67
C ALA A 575 27.25 9.51 -5.28
N ILE A 576 28.40 8.87 -5.04
CA ILE A 576 29.17 8.98 -3.80
C ILE A 576 29.60 10.45 -3.57
N ARG A 577 30.22 11.10 -4.53
CA ARG A 577 30.62 12.53 -4.40
C ARG A 577 29.44 13.43 -4.09
N ALA A 578 28.32 13.27 -4.81
CA ALA A 578 27.13 14.08 -4.60
C ALA A 578 26.51 13.85 -3.23
N SER A 579 26.45 12.60 -2.75
CA SER A 579 25.91 12.27 -1.43
C SER A 579 26.76 12.84 -0.31
N HIS A 580 28.10 12.80 -0.42
CA HIS A 580 28.99 13.42 0.56
C HIS A 580 28.92 14.95 0.54
N THR A 581 28.75 15.57 -0.64
CA THR A 581 28.54 17.02 -0.74
C THR A 581 27.24 17.43 -0.05
N LEU A 582 26.16 16.69 -0.31
CA LEU A 582 24.86 16.92 0.34
C LEU A 582 24.95 16.70 1.86
N TYR A 583 25.63 15.65 2.30
CA TYR A 583 25.84 15.36 3.73
C TYR A 583 26.52 16.52 4.46
N ARG A 584 27.62 17.04 3.90
CA ARG A 584 28.31 18.18 4.48
C ARG A 584 27.45 19.44 4.56
N ALA A 585 26.71 19.74 3.49
CA ALA A 585 25.79 20.86 3.47
C ALA A 585 24.68 20.71 4.52
N LEU A 586 24.07 19.51 4.63
CA LEU A 586 23.07 19.25 5.65
C LEU A 586 23.63 19.38 7.08
N GLN A 587 24.85 18.88 7.34
CA GLN A 587 25.49 19.03 8.65
C GLN A 587 25.76 20.50 9.02
N GLN A 588 26.13 21.34 8.04
CA GLN A 588 26.37 22.76 8.26
C GLN A 588 25.11 23.55 8.60
N HIS A 589 23.94 23.10 8.13
CA HIS A 589 22.67 23.80 8.30
C HIS A 589 21.70 23.08 9.25
N ALA A 590 22.10 21.94 9.80
CA ALA A 590 21.25 21.18 10.72
C ALA A 590 21.22 21.87 12.11
N ASP A 591 20.02 22.06 12.64
CA ASP A 591 19.79 22.48 14.01
C ASP A 591 20.15 21.36 15.01
N SER A 592 20.31 21.71 16.29
CA SER A 592 20.63 20.75 17.36
C SER A 592 19.64 19.58 17.50
N ASN A 593 18.40 19.74 17.01
CA ASN A 593 17.34 18.71 17.03
C ASN A 593 17.36 17.80 15.80
N VAL A 594 18.28 18.04 14.85
CA VAL A 594 18.40 17.27 13.61
C VAL A 594 19.69 16.46 13.61
N THR A 595 19.54 15.15 13.53
CA THR A 595 20.68 14.23 13.36
C THR A 595 20.85 13.88 11.89
N VAL A 596 21.99 14.22 11.30
CA VAL A 596 22.32 13.90 9.91
C VAL A 596 23.17 12.65 9.87
N MET A 597 22.61 11.56 9.32
CA MET A 597 23.33 10.28 9.18
C MET A 597 24.28 10.27 7.99
N ARG A 598 25.34 9.48 8.06
CA ARG A 598 26.31 9.33 6.96
C ARG A 598 25.65 8.73 5.73
N PRO A 599 26.09 9.09 4.50
CA PRO A 599 25.63 8.46 3.28
C PRO A 599 25.95 6.96 3.28
N THR A 600 24.96 6.16 2.90
CA THR A 600 25.09 4.71 2.73
C THR A 600 24.59 4.31 1.35
N PRO A 601 25.10 3.23 0.74
CA PRO A 601 24.52 2.67 -0.47
C PRO A 601 23.02 2.38 -0.26
N ARG A 602 22.23 2.58 -1.32
CA ARG A 602 20.82 2.23 -1.24
C ARG A 602 20.68 0.72 -1.16
N PHE A 603 19.85 0.26 -0.23
CA PHE A 603 19.35 -1.09 -0.27
C PHE A 603 18.48 -1.27 -1.53
N TYR A 604 18.85 -2.21 -2.41
CA TYR A 604 18.09 -2.53 -3.61
C TYR A 604 17.08 -3.64 -3.31
N GLU A 605 15.81 -3.29 -3.33
CA GLU A 605 14.75 -4.25 -3.59
C GLU A 605 14.76 -4.50 -5.12
N TYR A 606 15.33 -5.61 -5.57
CA TYR A 606 15.19 -6.08 -6.95
C TYR A 606 13.90 -6.88 -7.09
#